data_8c6733f5fe5d21696963ef16f309725e
#
_entry.id   8c6733f5fe5d21696963ef16f309725e
#
_cell.length_a   1.000
_cell.length_b   1.000
_cell.length_c   1.000
_cell.angle_alpha   90.00
_cell.angle_beta   90.00
_cell.angle_gamma   90.00
#
_symmetry.space_group_name_H-M   'P 1'
#
loop_
_entity.id
_entity.type
_entity.pdbx_description
1 polymer ?
#
loop_
_entity_poly.entity_id
_entity_poly.type
_entity_poly.pdbx_seq_one_letter_code
_entity_poly.pdbx_strand_id
1 'polypeptide(L)'
;LIPSNPKECFDFAIEAFDLAERYQTPVIVLLDLDLGMNDWSSKEFEWDDLREYDRGKVLTKNDLDEIEEFGRYLDVDGDGVPYRTYPGTHPQKGAYFTRGTSHDEYARYTEDGVKNAEVLSRLTKKFQTASSTVPAPIFNQEENSSSIGVIYFGSTDCSMQEALDDLEDQNINVDAMRIRSFPFNLEVWEFIEEHDLLFIVEQNRDGQMRTLLMAEGGIIPDKLVSILCFDGQPITASFITSKIN
;
A
#
# COMPACT_ATOMS: atom_id res chain seq x y z
N LEU A 1 -3.36 -3.37 -0.63
CA LEU A 1 -2.32 -4.32 -1.02
C LEU A 1 -2.63 -4.86 -2.41
N ILE A 2 -1.60 -5.05 -3.24
CA ILE A 2 -1.74 -5.41 -4.66
C ILE A 2 -0.90 -6.67 -4.93
N PRO A 3 -1.46 -7.87 -4.75
CA PRO A 3 -0.76 -9.12 -5.03
C PRO A 3 -0.62 -9.36 -6.54
N SER A 4 0.39 -10.16 -6.93
CA SER A 4 0.63 -10.54 -8.33
C SER A 4 0.32 -12.01 -8.64
N ASN A 5 0.13 -12.84 -7.61
CA ASN A 5 -0.07 -14.27 -7.75
C ASN A 5 -0.87 -14.85 -6.57
N PRO A 6 -1.37 -16.11 -6.65
CA PRO A 6 -2.16 -16.71 -5.58
C PRO A 6 -1.45 -16.81 -4.23
N LYS A 7 -0.13 -17.00 -4.22
CA LYS A 7 0.64 -17.03 -2.96
C LYS A 7 0.62 -15.67 -2.27
N GLU A 8 0.84 -14.57 -3.01
CA GLU A 8 0.72 -13.22 -2.45
C GLU A 8 -0.73 -12.89 -2.05
N CYS A 9 -1.74 -13.40 -2.76
CA CYS A 9 -3.13 -13.25 -2.31
C CYS A 9 -3.35 -13.85 -0.92
N PHE A 10 -2.80 -15.04 -0.68
CA PHE A 10 -2.85 -15.69 0.63
C PHE A 10 -2.07 -14.91 1.70
N ASP A 11 -0.83 -14.54 1.43
CA ASP A 11 0.03 -13.81 2.37
C ASP A 11 -0.55 -12.42 2.69
N PHE A 12 -1.02 -11.70 1.69
CA PHE A 12 -1.60 -10.37 1.88
C PHE A 12 -2.96 -10.40 2.57
N ALA A 13 -3.71 -11.50 2.46
CA ALA A 13 -4.91 -11.66 3.27
C ALA A 13 -4.57 -11.68 4.77
N ILE A 14 -3.48 -12.36 5.14
CA ILE A 14 -2.99 -12.40 6.53
C ILE A 14 -2.45 -11.03 6.95
N GLU A 15 -1.58 -10.43 6.13
CA GLU A 15 -0.97 -9.12 6.38
C GLU A 15 -2.02 -8.00 6.50
N ALA A 16 -3.11 -8.09 5.72
CA ALA A 16 -4.19 -7.11 5.77
C ALA A 16 -4.85 -7.04 7.15
N PHE A 17 -4.99 -8.16 7.86
CA PHE A 17 -5.53 -8.17 9.22
C PHE A 17 -4.57 -7.48 10.20
N ASP A 18 -3.28 -7.77 10.12
CA ASP A 18 -2.28 -7.15 11.00
C ASP A 18 -2.18 -5.63 10.76
N LEU A 19 -2.17 -5.21 9.49
CA LEU A 19 -2.17 -3.78 9.13
C LEU A 19 -3.47 -3.08 9.57
N ALA A 20 -4.63 -3.74 9.42
CA ALA A 20 -5.91 -3.17 9.84
C ALA A 20 -5.97 -2.97 11.36
N GLU A 21 -5.43 -3.91 12.12
CA GLU A 21 -5.32 -3.81 13.59
C GLU A 21 -4.29 -2.76 14.00
N ARG A 22 -3.11 -2.76 13.39
CA ARG A 22 -2.02 -1.81 13.67
C ARG A 22 -2.43 -0.37 13.43
N TYR A 23 -3.00 -0.10 12.26
CA TYR A 23 -3.36 1.26 11.84
C TYR A 23 -4.81 1.64 12.12
N GLN A 24 -5.61 0.71 12.66
CA GLN A 24 -7.02 0.95 12.99
C GLN A 24 -7.77 1.56 11.80
N THR A 25 -7.61 0.93 10.63
CA THR A 25 -8.18 1.37 9.35
C THR A 25 -8.50 0.16 8.47
N PRO A 26 -9.51 0.23 7.60
CA PRO A 26 -9.74 -0.82 6.61
C PRO A 26 -8.52 -0.99 5.70
N VAL A 27 -8.19 -2.25 5.39
CA VAL A 27 -7.17 -2.61 4.39
C VAL A 27 -7.87 -3.36 3.26
N ILE A 28 -7.59 -2.96 2.03
CA ILE A 28 -8.16 -3.57 0.83
C ILE A 28 -7.07 -4.38 0.13
N VAL A 29 -7.33 -5.65 -0.15
CA VAL A 29 -6.52 -6.47 -1.05
C VAL A 29 -7.16 -6.36 -2.44
N LEU A 30 -6.46 -5.68 -3.34
CA LEU A 30 -6.94 -5.34 -4.68
C LEU A 30 -6.43 -6.38 -5.69
N LEU A 31 -7.34 -7.15 -6.25
CA LEU A 31 -7.07 -8.14 -7.29
C LEU A 31 -7.49 -7.59 -8.64
N ASP A 32 -6.72 -7.91 -9.68
CA ASP A 32 -7.18 -7.74 -11.05
C ASP A 32 -8.01 -8.95 -11.52
N LEU A 33 -8.59 -8.84 -12.71
CA LEU A 33 -9.47 -9.86 -13.25
C LEU A 33 -8.74 -11.16 -13.53
N ASP A 34 -7.48 -11.09 -13.92
CA ASP A 34 -6.65 -12.23 -14.27
C ASP A 34 -6.36 -13.11 -13.04
N LEU A 35 -6.07 -12.47 -11.89
CA LEU A 35 -5.93 -13.18 -10.61
C LEU A 35 -7.27 -13.73 -10.10
N GLY A 36 -8.37 -13.00 -10.31
CA GLY A 36 -9.67 -13.34 -9.74
C GLY A 36 -10.46 -14.39 -10.52
N MET A 37 -10.21 -14.58 -11.81
CA MET A 37 -11.05 -15.37 -12.70
C MET A 37 -10.33 -16.54 -13.38
N ASN A 38 -9.01 -16.54 -13.46
CA ASN A 38 -8.26 -17.62 -14.11
C ASN A 38 -7.90 -18.73 -13.14
N ASP A 39 -7.68 -19.93 -13.70
CA ASP A 39 -7.12 -21.08 -12.99
C ASP A 39 -5.59 -20.94 -12.92
N TRP A 40 -5.07 -20.79 -11.71
CA TRP A 40 -3.65 -20.64 -11.47
C TRP A 40 -3.03 -21.91 -10.90
N SER A 41 -1.88 -22.30 -11.42
CA SER A 41 -1.04 -23.29 -10.76
C SER A 41 -0.29 -22.64 -9.59
N SER A 42 -0.45 -23.20 -8.41
CA SER A 42 0.22 -22.71 -7.20
C SER A 42 0.75 -23.87 -6.38
N LYS A 43 1.81 -23.63 -5.61
CA LYS A 43 2.20 -24.53 -4.52
C LYS A 43 1.14 -24.53 -3.44
N GLU A 44 1.10 -25.58 -2.63
CA GLU A 44 0.26 -25.63 -1.44
C GLU A 44 0.59 -24.44 -0.52
N PHE A 45 -0.47 -23.84 0.05
CA PHE A 45 -0.31 -22.73 0.98
C PHE A 45 0.00 -23.28 2.38
N GLU A 46 1.09 -22.81 2.96
CA GLU A 46 1.51 -23.16 4.31
C GLU A 46 0.91 -22.17 5.29
N TRP A 47 0.19 -22.71 6.29
CA TRP A 47 -0.32 -21.92 7.41
C TRP A 47 0.62 -22.08 8.61
N ASP A 48 1.05 -20.96 9.17
CA ASP A 48 1.88 -20.95 10.38
C ASP A 48 0.98 -20.82 11.63
N ASP A 49 0.76 -21.93 12.33
CA ASP A 49 -0.01 -21.98 13.58
C ASP A 49 0.68 -21.24 14.74
N LEU A 50 1.96 -20.94 14.63
CA LEU A 50 2.75 -20.24 15.65
C LEU A 50 2.85 -18.74 15.41
N ARG A 51 2.27 -18.24 14.29
CA ARG A 51 2.29 -16.81 13.97
C ARG A 51 1.61 -15.99 15.07
N GLU A 52 2.34 -15.02 15.59
CA GLU A 52 1.79 -13.99 16.45
C GLU A 52 1.14 -12.89 15.57
N TYR A 53 -0.08 -12.51 15.92
CA TYR A 53 -0.81 -11.47 15.21
C TYR A 53 -0.53 -10.11 15.83
N ASP A 54 -0.29 -9.12 14.98
CA ASP A 54 -0.14 -7.73 15.42
C ASP A 54 -1.52 -7.14 15.76
N ARG A 55 -1.70 -6.80 17.03
CA ARG A 55 -2.93 -6.15 17.50
C ARG A 55 -2.81 -4.63 17.58
N GLY A 56 -1.66 -4.08 17.17
CA GLY A 56 -1.36 -2.67 17.26
C GLY A 56 -1.25 -2.17 18.70
N LYS A 57 -1.49 -0.88 18.90
CA LYS A 57 -1.34 -0.20 20.18
C LYS A 57 -2.56 -0.44 21.10
N VAL A 58 -2.57 -1.54 21.84
CA VAL A 58 -3.66 -1.90 22.77
C VAL A 58 -3.19 -1.72 24.20
N LEU A 59 -3.88 -0.85 24.95
CA LEU A 59 -3.60 -0.61 26.37
C LEU A 59 -4.14 -1.76 27.24
N THR A 60 -3.32 -2.17 28.18
CA THR A 60 -3.71 -3.11 29.24
C THR A 60 -4.39 -2.38 30.41
N LYS A 61 -4.89 -3.15 31.39
CA LYS A 61 -5.42 -2.57 32.62
C LYS A 61 -4.35 -1.77 33.36
N ASN A 62 -3.12 -2.25 33.43
CA ASN A 62 -2.04 -1.57 34.13
C ASN A 62 -1.68 -0.25 33.47
N ASP A 63 -1.61 -0.22 32.13
CA ASP A 63 -1.37 1.04 31.39
C ASP A 63 -2.47 2.08 31.69
N LEU A 64 -3.72 1.62 31.77
CA LEU A 64 -4.84 2.50 32.09
C LEU A 64 -4.82 3.00 33.54
N ASP A 65 -4.28 2.23 34.49
CA ASP A 65 -4.12 2.67 35.87
C ASP A 65 -3.11 3.82 35.98
N GLU A 66 -2.08 3.86 35.10
CA GLU A 66 -1.00 4.85 35.11
C GLU A 66 -1.36 6.17 34.41
N ILE A 67 -2.31 6.18 33.49
CA ILE A 67 -2.72 7.40 32.79
C ILE A 67 -3.86 8.11 33.52
N GLU A 68 -3.88 9.45 33.46
CA GLU A 68 -4.94 10.24 34.06
C GLU A 68 -6.26 10.11 33.29
N GLU A 69 -6.23 10.34 31.99
CA GLU A 69 -7.38 10.26 31.10
C GLU A 69 -7.03 9.51 29.82
N PHE A 70 -7.92 8.63 29.36
CA PHE A 70 -7.78 7.91 28.10
C PHE A 70 -8.30 8.75 26.93
N GLY A 71 -7.41 9.02 25.95
CA GLY A 71 -7.76 9.68 24.70
C GLY A 71 -7.80 8.69 23.54
N ARG A 72 -9.00 8.32 23.08
CA ARG A 72 -9.16 7.33 21.99
C ARG A 72 -8.46 7.73 20.70
N TYR A 73 -8.35 9.02 20.44
CA TYR A 73 -7.73 9.55 19.23
C TYR A 73 -6.49 10.41 19.51
N LEU A 74 -5.99 10.38 20.74
CA LEU A 74 -4.77 11.07 21.14
C LEU A 74 -3.54 10.40 20.53
N ASP A 75 -2.74 11.19 19.81
CA ASP A 75 -1.47 10.75 19.23
C ASP A 75 -0.34 10.95 20.25
N VAL A 76 -0.12 9.94 21.09
CA VAL A 76 0.87 10.03 22.19
C VAL A 76 2.29 9.94 21.64
N ASP A 77 2.53 9.07 20.66
CA ASP A 77 3.87 8.78 20.13
C ASP A 77 4.25 9.70 18.96
N GLY A 78 3.30 10.47 18.47
CA GLY A 78 3.51 11.37 17.35
C GLY A 78 3.66 10.66 15.99
N ASP A 79 3.11 9.46 15.83
CA ASP A 79 3.09 8.70 14.58
C ASP A 79 1.71 8.66 13.90
N GLY A 80 0.73 9.35 14.46
CA GLY A 80 -0.63 9.43 13.97
C GLY A 80 -1.52 8.25 14.36
N VAL A 81 -0.98 7.21 15.01
CA VAL A 81 -1.72 6.01 15.43
C VAL A 81 -2.05 6.08 16.92
N PRO A 82 -3.32 6.28 17.30
CA PRO A 82 -3.69 6.36 18.70
C PRO A 82 -3.72 5.00 19.38
N TYR A 83 -3.59 5.01 20.69
CA TYR A 83 -3.83 3.81 21.50
C TYR A 83 -5.33 3.48 21.56
N ARG A 84 -5.64 2.19 21.68
CA ARG A 84 -7.01 1.70 21.84
C ARG A 84 -7.13 0.74 23.01
N THR A 85 -8.35 0.42 23.36
CA THR A 85 -8.69 -0.54 24.41
C THR A 85 -9.70 -1.55 23.87
N TYR A 86 -9.77 -2.71 24.52
CA TYR A 86 -10.87 -3.65 24.30
C TYR A 86 -11.96 -3.42 25.38
N PRO A 87 -13.22 -3.73 25.04
CA PRO A 87 -14.30 -3.70 26.03
C PRO A 87 -13.97 -4.57 27.24
N GLY A 88 -14.13 -4.00 28.44
CA GLY A 88 -13.87 -4.72 29.69
C GLY A 88 -12.41 -4.72 30.19
N THR A 89 -11.47 -4.08 29.48
CA THR A 89 -10.07 -3.99 29.90
C THR A 89 -9.93 -3.34 31.28
N HIS A 90 -10.73 -2.31 31.60
CA HIS A 90 -10.70 -1.63 32.89
C HIS A 90 -12.12 -1.25 33.35
N PRO A 91 -12.44 -1.34 34.68
CA PRO A 91 -13.79 -1.13 35.18
C PRO A 91 -14.28 0.34 35.08
N GLN A 92 -13.36 1.33 34.98
CA GLN A 92 -13.70 2.75 35.00
C GLN A 92 -13.05 3.57 33.87
N LYS A 93 -11.98 3.08 33.26
CA LYS A 93 -11.20 3.78 32.24
C LYS A 93 -11.22 3.01 30.91
N GLY A 94 -10.86 3.68 29.83
CA GLY A 94 -10.71 3.08 28.51
C GLY A 94 -12.00 2.92 27.71
N ALA A 95 -13.16 3.17 28.32
CA ALA A 95 -14.41 3.27 27.59
C ALA A 95 -14.53 4.66 26.94
N TYR A 96 -15.09 4.71 25.73
CA TYR A 96 -15.35 5.95 25.02
C TYR A 96 -16.65 5.85 24.21
N PHE A 97 -17.20 7.00 23.89
CA PHE A 97 -18.33 7.12 22.98
C PHE A 97 -18.05 8.27 22.01
N THR A 98 -18.18 7.99 20.73
CA THR A 98 -18.05 9.03 19.70
C THR A 98 -19.26 9.02 18.79
N ARG A 99 -19.64 10.19 18.30
CA ARG A 99 -20.71 10.37 17.31
C ARG A 99 -20.42 11.58 16.42
N GLY A 100 -21.11 11.65 15.29
CA GLY A 100 -20.96 12.74 14.35
C GLY A 100 -19.69 12.60 13.51
N THR A 101 -19.42 13.60 12.68
CA THR A 101 -18.28 13.64 11.76
C THR A 101 -17.03 14.26 12.40
N SER A 102 -17.20 15.08 13.46
CA SER A 102 -16.10 15.73 14.16
C SER A 102 -16.06 15.34 15.64
N HIS A 103 -14.88 15.07 16.13
CA HIS A 103 -14.58 14.79 17.53
C HIS A 103 -13.16 15.29 17.86
N ASP A 104 -12.90 15.49 19.14
CA ASP A 104 -11.57 15.79 19.65
C ASP A 104 -10.74 14.52 19.90
N GLU A 105 -9.54 14.67 20.40
CA GLU A 105 -8.62 13.60 20.74
C GLU A 105 -9.13 12.63 21.81
N TYR A 106 -10.13 13.05 22.60
CA TYR A 106 -10.80 12.26 23.64
C TYR A 106 -12.12 11.63 23.18
N ALA A 107 -12.41 11.66 21.89
CA ALA A 107 -13.66 11.17 21.29
C ALA A 107 -14.91 12.01 21.64
N ARG A 108 -14.76 13.22 22.14
CA ARG A 108 -15.88 14.11 22.44
C ARG A 108 -16.31 14.84 21.18
N TYR A 109 -17.62 14.91 20.95
CA TYR A 109 -18.16 15.67 19.83
C TYR A 109 -17.72 17.14 19.91
N THR A 110 -17.31 17.70 18.78
CA THR A 110 -16.93 19.10 18.67
C THR A 110 -17.29 19.67 17.29
N GLU A 111 -17.59 20.96 17.24
CA GLU A 111 -17.76 21.76 16.02
C GLU A 111 -16.59 22.74 15.85
N ASP A 112 -15.56 22.64 16.69
CA ASP A 112 -14.36 23.46 16.58
C ASP A 112 -13.55 23.08 15.34
N GLY A 113 -13.41 24.05 14.42
CA GLY A 113 -12.67 23.84 13.17
C GLY A 113 -11.17 23.54 13.37
N VAL A 114 -10.57 24.06 14.46
CA VAL A 114 -9.16 23.77 14.79
C VAL A 114 -9.01 22.32 15.20
N LYS A 115 -9.88 21.80 16.06
CA LYS A 115 -9.89 20.40 16.48
C LYS A 115 -10.12 19.44 15.29
N ASN A 116 -11.01 19.80 14.39
CA ASN A 116 -11.24 19.02 13.17
C ASN A 116 -9.98 18.97 12.28
N ALA A 117 -9.30 20.11 12.11
CA ALA A 117 -8.05 20.16 11.33
C ALA A 117 -6.92 19.32 11.97
N GLU A 118 -6.80 19.33 13.30
CA GLU A 118 -5.85 18.51 14.04
C GLU A 118 -6.10 17.01 13.80
N VAL A 119 -7.36 16.56 13.85
CA VAL A 119 -7.74 15.16 13.59
C VAL A 119 -7.41 14.75 12.16
N LEU A 120 -7.69 15.58 11.15
CA LEU A 120 -7.37 15.31 9.75
C LEU A 120 -5.86 15.25 9.53
N SER A 121 -5.09 16.15 10.15
CA SER A 121 -3.63 16.15 10.09
C SER A 121 -3.03 14.87 10.71
N ARG A 122 -3.59 14.44 11.86
CA ARG A 122 -3.21 13.17 12.48
C ARG A 122 -3.49 11.98 11.54
N LEU A 123 -4.64 11.96 10.85
CA LEU A 123 -4.96 10.90 9.89
C LEU A 123 -3.97 10.87 8.73
N THR A 124 -3.59 12.04 8.18
CA THR A 124 -2.57 12.13 7.15
C THR A 124 -1.24 11.55 7.64
N LYS A 125 -0.82 11.93 8.84
CA LYS A 125 0.40 11.41 9.46
C LYS A 125 0.37 9.91 9.66
N LYS A 126 -0.77 9.33 10.06
CA LYS A 126 -0.96 7.88 10.18
C LYS A 126 -0.65 7.16 8.86
N PHE A 127 -1.11 7.68 7.72
CA PHE A 127 -0.82 7.09 6.41
C PHE A 127 0.64 7.28 5.98
N GLN A 128 1.28 8.38 6.36
CA GLN A 128 2.73 8.56 6.18
C GLN A 128 3.51 7.53 6.99
N THR A 129 3.11 7.26 8.24
CA THR A 129 3.71 6.19 9.05
C THR A 129 3.49 4.82 8.42
N ALA A 130 2.29 4.56 7.89
CA ALA A 130 1.96 3.28 7.25
C ALA A 130 2.82 2.99 6.02
N SER A 131 3.25 4.00 5.26
CA SER A 131 4.07 3.82 4.07
C SER A 131 5.39 3.08 4.32
N SER A 132 5.93 3.14 5.53
CA SER A 132 7.18 2.45 5.89
C SER A 132 6.99 0.97 6.30
N THR A 133 5.75 0.49 6.40
CA THR A 133 5.45 -0.86 6.94
C THR A 133 4.58 -1.72 6.03
N VAL A 134 3.94 -1.11 5.04
CA VAL A 134 3.24 -1.87 4.00
C VAL A 134 4.25 -2.61 3.11
N PRO A 135 3.87 -3.68 2.41
CA PRO A 135 4.78 -4.44 1.56
C PRO A 135 5.59 -3.56 0.61
N ALA A 136 6.91 -3.64 0.73
CA ALA A 136 7.84 -2.89 -0.12
C ALA A 136 7.72 -3.31 -1.59
N PRO A 137 8.06 -2.44 -2.55
CA PRO A 137 8.13 -2.80 -3.97
C PRO A 137 9.16 -3.90 -4.22
N ILE A 138 9.05 -4.57 -5.35
CA ILE A 138 10.05 -5.53 -5.83
C ILE A 138 10.72 -4.93 -7.06
N PHE A 139 12.05 -5.02 -7.08
CA PHE A 139 12.87 -4.51 -8.17
C PHE A 139 13.44 -5.65 -8.99
N ASN A 140 13.49 -5.44 -10.30
CA ASN A 140 14.31 -6.20 -11.22
C ASN A 140 15.27 -5.17 -11.87
N GLN A 141 16.45 -5.05 -11.28
CA GLN A 141 17.51 -4.15 -11.73
C GLN A 141 18.74 -4.98 -12.06
N GLU A 142 19.36 -4.68 -13.18
CA GLU A 142 20.65 -5.24 -13.54
C GLU A 142 21.82 -4.49 -12.87
N GLU A 143 23.04 -5.05 -12.97
CA GLU A 143 24.25 -4.45 -12.43
C GLU A 143 24.53 -3.03 -12.99
N ASN A 144 23.98 -2.71 -14.18
CA ASN A 144 24.08 -1.40 -14.81
C ASN A 144 22.70 -0.74 -14.84
N SER A 145 22.45 0.16 -13.92
CA SER A 145 21.24 0.98 -13.84
C SER A 145 20.94 1.67 -15.18
N SER A 146 19.70 1.55 -15.66
CA SER A 146 19.19 2.24 -16.85
C SER A 146 18.65 3.62 -16.51
N SER A 147 18.63 4.56 -17.44
CA SER A 147 17.88 5.81 -17.29
C SER A 147 16.37 5.65 -17.60
N ILE A 148 15.97 4.46 -18.08
CA ILE A 148 14.58 4.11 -18.41
C ILE A 148 14.08 3.08 -17.40
N GLY A 149 12.94 3.37 -16.77
CA GLY A 149 12.31 2.43 -15.85
C GLY A 149 10.91 2.02 -16.30
N VAL A 150 10.46 0.87 -15.80
CA VAL A 150 9.08 0.37 -15.95
C VAL A 150 8.49 0.15 -14.57
N ILE A 151 7.32 0.72 -14.34
CA ILE A 151 6.51 0.50 -13.12
C ILE A 151 5.27 -0.30 -13.50
N TYR A 152 5.00 -1.37 -12.76
CA TYR A 152 3.87 -2.25 -12.99
C TYR A 152 3.32 -2.81 -11.68
N PHE A 153 2.19 -3.53 -11.74
CA PHE A 153 1.56 -4.14 -10.57
C PHE A 153 0.61 -5.27 -10.98
N GLY A 154 0.15 -6.05 -9.98
CA GLY A 154 -0.83 -7.11 -10.19
C GLY A 154 -0.32 -8.23 -11.09
N SER A 155 -1.22 -8.86 -11.84
CA SER A 155 -0.92 -10.00 -12.73
C SER A 155 0.00 -9.65 -13.91
N THR A 156 0.25 -8.37 -14.18
CA THR A 156 1.27 -7.93 -15.15
C THR A 156 2.64 -8.56 -14.87
N ASP A 157 2.92 -8.92 -13.62
CA ASP A 157 4.13 -9.59 -13.16
C ASP A 157 4.46 -10.86 -13.99
N CYS A 158 3.44 -11.60 -14.38
CA CYS A 158 3.60 -12.85 -15.13
C CYS A 158 4.22 -12.66 -16.52
N SER A 159 4.00 -11.51 -17.15
CA SER A 159 4.51 -11.19 -18.49
C SER A 159 5.74 -10.29 -18.45
N MET A 160 6.07 -9.74 -17.28
CA MET A 160 7.13 -8.73 -17.22
C MET A 160 8.51 -9.32 -17.44
N GLN A 161 8.82 -10.50 -16.88
CA GLN A 161 10.14 -11.09 -17.06
C GLN A 161 10.42 -11.37 -18.54
N GLU A 162 9.48 -11.99 -19.25
CA GLU A 162 9.61 -12.23 -20.71
C GLU A 162 9.73 -10.90 -21.47
N ALA A 163 9.01 -9.86 -21.04
CA ALA A 163 9.11 -8.55 -21.68
C ALA A 163 10.49 -7.91 -21.49
N LEU A 164 11.08 -8.05 -20.30
CA LEU A 164 12.43 -7.55 -20.03
C LEU A 164 13.49 -8.31 -20.83
N ASP A 165 13.38 -9.65 -20.88
CA ASP A 165 14.28 -10.50 -21.68
C ASP A 165 14.20 -10.14 -23.20
N ASP A 166 12.98 -9.91 -23.72
CA ASP A 166 12.75 -9.48 -25.09
C ASP A 166 13.35 -8.08 -25.40
N LEU A 167 13.32 -7.16 -24.43
CA LEU A 167 13.92 -5.82 -24.56
C LEU A 167 15.44 -5.89 -24.52
N GLU A 168 16.00 -6.73 -23.64
CA GLU A 168 17.45 -6.97 -23.57
C GLU A 168 17.99 -7.55 -24.87
N ASP A 169 17.30 -8.54 -25.45
CA ASP A 169 17.64 -9.13 -26.78
C ASP A 169 17.66 -8.07 -27.89
N GLN A 170 16.91 -6.98 -27.71
CA GLN A 170 16.89 -5.82 -28.62
C GLN A 170 17.90 -4.74 -28.24
N ASN A 171 18.73 -4.96 -27.22
CA ASN A 171 19.67 -4.01 -26.62
C ASN A 171 19.00 -2.76 -26.04
N ILE A 172 17.81 -2.93 -25.47
CA ILE A 172 17.07 -1.91 -24.73
C ILE A 172 17.08 -2.28 -23.24
N ASN A 173 17.95 -1.64 -22.49
CA ASN A 173 18.02 -1.84 -21.03
C ASN A 173 16.95 -1.05 -20.32
N VAL A 174 16.21 -1.70 -19.42
CA VAL A 174 15.13 -1.12 -18.64
C VAL A 174 15.16 -1.67 -17.23
N ASP A 175 15.18 -0.80 -16.23
CA ASP A 175 14.96 -1.21 -14.85
C ASP A 175 13.46 -1.38 -14.59
N ALA A 176 13.09 -2.36 -13.78
CA ALA A 176 11.68 -2.60 -13.49
C ALA A 176 11.37 -2.60 -11.99
N MET A 177 10.25 -1.99 -11.63
CA MET A 177 9.74 -1.97 -10.27
C MET A 177 8.28 -2.42 -10.23
N ARG A 178 7.99 -3.40 -9.39
CA ARG A 178 6.63 -3.84 -9.12
C ARG A 178 6.09 -3.20 -7.84
N ILE A 179 5.05 -2.40 -7.97
CA ILE A 179 4.29 -1.84 -6.84
C ILE A 179 3.44 -2.95 -6.22
N ARG A 180 3.47 -3.04 -4.88
CA ARG A 180 2.74 -4.06 -4.10
C ARG A 180 1.73 -3.48 -3.11
N SER A 181 1.81 -2.18 -2.83
CA SER A 181 0.98 -1.55 -1.82
C SER A 181 0.79 -0.05 -2.05
N PHE A 182 -0.18 0.49 -1.35
CA PHE A 182 -0.38 1.92 -1.12
C PHE A 182 -0.77 2.12 0.36
N PRO A 183 -0.27 3.16 1.08
CA PRO A 183 0.60 4.27 0.61
C PRO A 183 1.95 3.79 0.09
N PHE A 184 2.55 4.54 -0.84
CA PHE A 184 3.83 4.16 -1.44
C PHE A 184 4.98 4.27 -0.45
N ASN A 185 5.87 3.29 -0.47
CA ASN A 185 7.12 3.30 0.29
C ASN A 185 8.11 4.34 -0.27
N LEU A 186 9.14 4.66 0.51
CA LEU A 186 10.18 5.59 0.09
C LEU A 186 10.90 5.12 -1.19
N GLU A 187 11.16 3.83 -1.30
CA GLU A 187 11.83 3.19 -2.43
C GLU A 187 11.12 3.40 -3.77
N VAL A 188 9.79 3.60 -3.76
CA VAL A 188 9.03 3.95 -4.97
C VAL A 188 9.45 5.32 -5.49
N TRP A 189 9.64 6.27 -4.58
CA TRP A 189 10.04 7.63 -4.94
C TRP A 189 11.50 7.70 -5.37
N GLU A 190 12.39 6.97 -4.69
CA GLU A 190 13.80 6.82 -5.05
C GLU A 190 13.93 6.25 -6.46
N PHE A 191 13.21 5.16 -6.78
CA PHE A 191 13.19 4.60 -8.13
C PHE A 191 12.69 5.61 -9.17
N ILE A 192 11.66 6.38 -8.86
CA ILE A 192 11.15 7.42 -9.78
C ILE A 192 12.19 8.54 -9.98
N GLU A 193 12.92 8.93 -8.94
CA GLU A 193 13.93 9.99 -9.03
C GLU A 193 15.16 9.56 -9.86
N GLU A 194 15.58 8.32 -9.75
CA GLU A 194 16.73 7.75 -10.42
C GLU A 194 16.60 7.63 -11.95
N HIS A 195 15.38 7.62 -12.49
CA HIS A 195 15.12 7.42 -13.90
C HIS A 195 14.67 8.72 -14.60
N ASP A 196 15.10 8.91 -15.83
CA ASP A 196 14.69 10.06 -16.67
C ASP A 196 13.31 9.85 -17.28
N LEU A 197 12.98 8.61 -17.66
CA LEU A 197 11.72 8.22 -18.28
C LEU A 197 11.18 6.94 -17.65
N LEU A 198 9.89 6.94 -17.33
CA LEU A 198 9.22 5.80 -16.71
C LEU A 198 7.97 5.40 -17.50
N PHE A 199 7.89 4.14 -17.85
CA PHE A 199 6.69 3.54 -18.41
C PHE A 199 5.83 2.95 -17.29
N ILE A 200 4.55 3.32 -17.25
CA ILE A 200 3.58 2.81 -16.27
C ILE A 200 2.66 1.84 -16.98
N VAL A 201 2.82 0.55 -16.68
CA VAL A 201 2.05 -0.54 -17.30
C VAL A 201 0.82 -0.84 -16.45
N GLU A 202 -0.35 -0.65 -17.02
CA GLU A 202 -1.63 -0.79 -16.33
C GLU A 202 -2.66 -1.56 -17.15
N GLN A 203 -3.41 -2.43 -16.48
CA GLN A 203 -4.54 -3.14 -17.07
C GLN A 203 -5.85 -2.38 -16.84
N ASN A 204 -5.83 -1.07 -17.11
CA ASN A 204 -7.01 -0.21 -17.09
C ASN A 204 -6.90 0.88 -18.17
N ARG A 205 -8.04 1.47 -18.55
CA ARG A 205 -8.14 2.48 -19.60
C ARG A 205 -7.62 3.85 -19.16
N ASP A 206 -7.75 4.17 -17.90
CA ASP A 206 -7.70 5.56 -17.42
C ASP A 206 -6.35 5.97 -16.82
N GLY A 207 -5.34 5.07 -16.78
CA GLY A 207 -4.00 5.36 -16.25
C GLY A 207 -4.07 5.74 -14.77
N GLN A 208 -4.77 4.96 -13.98
CA GLN A 208 -5.09 5.29 -12.58
C GLN A 208 -3.85 5.29 -11.70
N MET A 209 -2.94 4.32 -11.87
CA MET A 209 -1.69 4.27 -11.10
C MET A 209 -0.78 5.46 -11.47
N ARG A 210 -0.64 5.76 -12.76
CA ARG A 210 0.09 6.95 -13.20
C ARG A 210 -0.48 8.22 -12.55
N THR A 211 -1.78 8.36 -12.55
CA THR A 211 -2.46 9.52 -11.94
C THR A 211 -2.19 9.59 -10.43
N LEU A 212 -2.21 8.46 -9.74
CA LEU A 212 -1.94 8.38 -8.31
C LEU A 212 -0.48 8.73 -8.00
N LEU A 213 0.48 8.19 -8.75
CA LEU A 213 1.90 8.53 -8.59
C LEU A 213 2.17 10.02 -8.80
N MET A 214 1.54 10.63 -9.81
CA MET A 214 1.64 12.07 -10.04
C MET A 214 1.05 12.90 -8.89
N ALA A 215 -0.11 12.50 -8.39
CA ALA A 215 -0.80 13.23 -7.33
C ALA A 215 -0.06 13.16 -5.99
N GLU A 216 0.44 11.99 -5.62
CA GLU A 216 1.12 11.75 -4.35
C GLU A 216 2.57 12.28 -4.37
N GLY A 217 3.29 12.09 -5.48
CA GLY A 217 4.71 12.48 -5.61
C GLY A 217 4.94 13.87 -6.20
N GLY A 218 3.90 14.55 -6.68
CA GLY A 218 4.06 15.84 -7.37
C GLY A 218 4.88 15.74 -8.68
N ILE A 219 4.83 14.58 -9.34
CA ILE A 219 5.70 14.26 -10.48
C ILE A 219 5.17 14.94 -11.74
N ILE A 220 6.08 15.48 -12.55
CA ILE A 220 5.72 16.10 -13.82
C ILE A 220 5.19 15.06 -14.82
N PRO A 221 4.14 15.38 -15.58
CA PRO A 221 3.49 14.43 -16.49
C PRO A 221 4.40 13.80 -17.55
N ASP A 222 5.37 14.55 -18.04
CA ASP A 222 6.26 14.15 -19.14
C ASP A 222 7.25 13.05 -18.73
N LYS A 223 7.49 12.87 -17.44
CA LYS A 223 8.35 11.79 -16.91
C LYS A 223 7.67 10.42 -16.94
N LEU A 224 6.33 10.37 -16.91
CA LEU A 224 5.56 9.14 -16.80
C LEU A 224 4.76 8.87 -18.08
N VAL A 225 5.08 7.82 -18.80
CA VAL A 225 4.39 7.37 -20.03
C VAL A 225 3.50 6.19 -19.73
N SER A 226 2.20 6.29 -20.08
CA SER A 226 1.25 5.19 -19.87
C SER A 226 1.35 4.10 -20.93
N ILE A 227 1.37 2.85 -20.51
CA ILE A 227 1.12 1.67 -21.33
C ILE A 227 -0.17 1.01 -20.81
N LEU A 228 -1.27 1.16 -21.53
CA LEU A 228 -2.60 0.77 -21.07
C LEU A 228 -3.12 -0.42 -21.87
N CYS A 229 -3.36 -1.55 -21.19
CA CYS A 229 -4.00 -2.75 -21.72
C CYS A 229 -5.41 -2.85 -21.13
N PHE A 230 -6.46 -2.78 -21.96
CA PHE A 230 -7.83 -2.78 -21.45
C PHE A 230 -8.83 -3.43 -22.43
N ASP A 231 -8.34 -4.40 -23.18
CA ASP A 231 -9.16 -5.18 -24.13
C ASP A 231 -9.89 -6.37 -23.48
N GLY A 232 -9.63 -6.60 -22.17
CA GLY A 232 -10.21 -7.69 -21.40
C GLY A 232 -9.47 -9.03 -21.54
N GLN A 233 -8.31 -9.02 -22.17
CA GLN A 233 -7.42 -10.18 -22.25
C GLN A 233 -6.24 -10.02 -21.29
N PRO A 234 -5.59 -11.11 -20.85
CA PRO A 234 -4.34 -11.04 -20.11
C PRO A 234 -3.28 -10.25 -20.91
N ILE A 235 -2.56 -9.37 -20.23
CA ILE A 235 -1.49 -8.61 -20.85
C ILE A 235 -0.34 -9.55 -21.26
N THR A 236 0.25 -9.32 -22.43
CA THR A 236 1.35 -10.15 -22.95
C THR A 236 2.68 -9.39 -22.96
N ALA A 237 3.79 -10.12 -22.89
CA ALA A 237 5.13 -9.57 -23.02
C ALA A 237 5.28 -8.78 -24.32
N SER A 238 4.85 -9.34 -25.45
CA SER A 238 4.91 -8.69 -26.77
C SER A 238 4.10 -7.40 -26.85
N PHE A 239 2.99 -7.26 -26.09
CA PHE A 239 2.28 -5.99 -25.98
C PHE A 239 3.13 -4.94 -25.28
N ILE A 240 3.76 -5.30 -24.16
CA ILE A 240 4.59 -4.39 -23.35
C ILE A 240 5.79 -3.93 -24.20
N THR A 241 6.56 -4.88 -24.75
CA THR A 241 7.77 -4.59 -25.55
C THR A 241 7.45 -3.70 -26.76
N SER A 242 6.33 -3.93 -27.45
CA SER A 242 5.91 -3.12 -28.61
C SER A 242 5.60 -1.65 -28.27
N LYS A 243 5.45 -1.30 -27.00
CA LYS A 243 5.14 0.06 -26.54
C LYS A 243 6.35 0.79 -25.97
N ILE A 244 7.40 0.05 -25.60
CA ILE A 244 8.66 0.60 -25.06
C ILE A 244 9.64 0.89 -26.20
N ASN A 245 9.54 0.17 -27.31
CA ASN A 245 10.36 0.31 -28.53
C ASN A 245 10.15 1.64 -29.28
#